data_c0f58baed88f9217a2792d0e7ea3d65a
#
_entry.id   c0f58baed88f9217a2792d0e7ea3d65a
#
_cell.length_a   1.000
_cell.length_b   1.000
_cell.length_c   1.000
_cell.angle_alpha   90.00
_cell.angle_beta   90.00
_cell.angle_gamma   90.00
#
_symmetry.space_group_name_H-M   'P 1'
#
loop_
_entity.id
_entity.type
_entity.pdbx_description
1 polymer ?
#
loop_
_entity_poly.entity_id
_entity_poly.type
_entity_poly.pdbx_seq_one_letter_code
_entity_poly.pdbx_strand_id
1 'polypeptide(L)'
;MQAMRKLEIVSKVLAVLVVAEMALMLLIGASLGEVEPFQETRYVFCDGVLNVRMSPRGGSEITGYLFCGDEVTVDDYSKDGAWVHVTGLPTEYGEGWIAYRYTSAEEVELLEEGPLAVVEANGRVAVRAGIAGERVRWTSPGTVLTVLARSGEWALVRGGAMMESYLSYLEEGSHAEA
;
A
#
# COMPACT_ATOMS: atom_id res chain seq x y z
N MET A 1 7.05 -73.35 16.62
CA MET A 1 5.77 -72.71 16.24
C MET A 1 5.46 -71.41 17.03
N GLN A 2 5.63 -71.34 18.35
CA GLN A 2 5.32 -70.16 19.17
C GLN A 2 6.19 -68.93 18.86
N ALA A 3 7.48 -69.10 18.58
CA ALA A 3 8.41 -68.05 18.28
C ALA A 3 8.06 -67.25 16.97
N MET A 4 7.66 -68.03 15.94
CA MET A 4 7.27 -67.43 14.66
C MET A 4 5.96 -66.58 14.76
N ARG A 5 4.97 -67.04 15.54
CA ARG A 5 3.76 -66.33 15.82
C ARG A 5 4.01 -64.98 16.60
N LYS A 6 4.95 -65.02 17.56
CA LYS A 6 5.36 -63.83 18.30
C LYS A 6 6.02 -62.82 17.38
N LEU A 7 6.89 -63.25 16.47
CA LEU A 7 7.56 -62.37 15.51
C LEU A 7 6.56 -61.71 14.52
N GLU A 8 5.58 -62.48 14.07
CA GLU A 8 4.53 -61.97 13.19
C GLU A 8 3.61 -60.91 13.87
N ILE A 9 3.29 -61.15 15.16
CA ILE A 9 2.52 -60.16 15.95
C ILE A 9 3.33 -58.89 16.16
N VAL A 10 4.61 -58.98 16.52
CA VAL A 10 5.49 -57.83 16.70
C VAL A 10 5.62 -57.00 15.40
N SER A 11 5.80 -57.68 14.27
CA SER A 11 5.87 -57.04 12.95
C SER A 11 4.58 -56.27 12.60
N LYS A 12 3.42 -56.89 12.86
CA LYS A 12 2.12 -56.23 12.62
C LYS A 12 1.88 -55.02 13.53
N VAL A 13 2.27 -55.13 14.81
CA VAL A 13 2.16 -54.02 15.77
C VAL A 13 3.08 -52.87 15.35
N LEU A 14 4.32 -53.17 14.95
CA LEU A 14 5.26 -52.15 14.48
C LEU A 14 4.76 -51.43 13.21
N ALA A 15 4.20 -52.20 12.25
CA ALA A 15 3.61 -51.62 11.05
C ALA A 15 2.42 -50.69 11.35
N VAL A 16 1.56 -51.05 12.30
CA VAL A 16 0.44 -50.17 12.73
C VAL A 16 0.94 -48.91 13.42
N LEU A 17 1.98 -48.98 14.24
CA LEU A 17 2.59 -47.84 14.89
C LEU A 17 3.18 -46.86 13.86
N VAL A 18 3.92 -47.36 12.88
CA VAL A 18 4.50 -46.52 11.81
C VAL A 18 3.42 -45.82 11.00
N VAL A 19 2.34 -46.52 10.64
CA VAL A 19 1.22 -45.94 9.92
C VAL A 19 0.49 -44.88 10.77
N ALA A 20 0.35 -45.10 12.08
CA ALA A 20 -0.26 -44.16 13.00
C ALA A 20 0.59 -42.89 13.16
N GLU A 21 1.91 -43.02 13.24
CA GLU A 21 2.84 -41.89 13.28
C GLU A 21 2.81 -41.08 11.98
N MET A 22 2.79 -41.73 10.82
CA MET A 22 2.66 -41.05 9.52
C MET A 22 1.32 -40.35 9.38
N ALA A 23 0.22 -40.95 9.84
CA ALA A 23 -1.10 -40.31 9.84
C ALA A 23 -1.16 -39.09 10.79
N LEU A 24 -0.50 -39.18 11.94
CA LEU A 24 -0.38 -38.08 12.89
C LEU A 24 0.45 -36.91 12.31
N MET A 25 1.57 -37.22 11.64
CA MET A 25 2.38 -36.24 10.94
C MET A 25 1.59 -35.53 9.81
N LEU A 26 0.78 -36.28 9.05
CA LEU A 26 -0.10 -35.73 8.02
C LEU A 26 -1.20 -34.85 8.63
N LEU A 27 -1.79 -35.23 9.76
CA LEU A 27 -2.79 -34.43 10.47
C LEU A 27 -2.19 -33.14 11.07
N ILE A 28 -0.98 -33.22 11.62
CA ILE A 28 -0.27 -32.04 12.14
C ILE A 28 0.14 -31.12 10.98
N GLY A 29 0.64 -31.66 9.87
CA GLY A 29 0.97 -30.90 8.67
C GLY A 29 -0.24 -30.19 8.04
N ALA A 30 -1.41 -30.82 8.07
CA ALA A 30 -2.67 -30.22 7.58
C ALA A 30 -3.27 -29.19 8.57
N SER A 31 -2.83 -29.20 9.84
CA SER A 31 -3.29 -28.27 10.88
C SER A 31 -2.37 -27.04 11.04
N LEU A 32 -1.17 -27.07 10.45
CA LEU A 32 -0.36 -25.87 10.24
C LEU A 32 -0.97 -25.17 9.03
N GLY A 33 -2.01 -24.35 9.26
CA GLY A 33 -2.59 -23.52 8.22
C GLY A 33 -1.46 -22.79 7.48
N GLU A 34 -1.46 -22.82 6.16
CA GLU A 34 -0.60 -21.96 5.35
C GLU A 34 -0.83 -20.54 5.88
N VAL A 35 0.22 -19.92 6.40
CA VAL A 35 0.18 -18.49 6.74
C VAL A 35 0.11 -17.81 5.40
N GLU A 36 -1.09 -17.34 5.05
CA GLU A 36 -1.26 -16.55 3.84
C GLU A 36 -0.26 -15.38 3.90
N PRO A 37 0.50 -15.16 2.84
CA PRO A 37 1.44 -14.05 2.81
C PRO A 37 0.67 -12.74 3.03
N PHE A 38 1.20 -11.86 3.84
CA PHE A 38 0.64 -10.52 4.02
C PHE A 38 0.57 -9.83 2.65
N GLN A 39 -0.60 -9.36 2.29
CA GLN A 39 -0.81 -8.56 1.07
C GLN A 39 -1.83 -7.47 1.36
N GLU A 40 -1.52 -6.26 0.95
CA GLU A 40 -2.39 -5.10 1.06
C GLU A 40 -2.42 -4.35 -0.27
N THR A 41 -3.61 -4.03 -0.77
CA THR A 41 -3.77 -3.16 -1.92
C THR A 41 -3.64 -1.71 -1.48
N ARG A 42 -2.83 -0.94 -2.21
CA ARG A 42 -2.71 0.50 -2.03
C ARG A 42 -2.68 1.21 -3.38
N TYR A 43 -2.92 2.51 -3.36
CA TYR A 43 -2.97 3.36 -4.54
C TYR A 43 -1.93 4.48 -4.42
N VAL A 44 -1.25 4.78 -5.50
CA VAL A 44 -0.27 5.88 -5.54
C VAL A 44 -0.99 7.22 -5.48
N PHE A 45 -0.58 8.09 -4.55
CA PHE A 45 -1.16 9.41 -4.31
C PHE A 45 -0.07 10.48 -4.22
N CYS A 46 0.39 10.96 -5.38
CA CYS A 46 1.45 11.98 -5.46
C CYS A 46 1.28 12.89 -6.67
N ASP A 47 1.74 14.14 -6.54
CA ASP A 47 1.84 15.08 -7.67
C ASP A 47 3.07 14.74 -8.51
N GLY A 48 2.85 14.15 -9.68
CA GLY A 48 3.89 13.72 -10.61
C GLY A 48 4.22 12.23 -10.54
N VAL A 49 5.49 11.88 -10.41
CA VAL A 49 5.99 10.51 -10.55
C VAL A 49 6.56 10.01 -9.23
N LEU A 50 6.17 8.80 -8.84
CA LEU A 50 6.73 8.08 -7.69
C LEU A 50 7.81 7.10 -8.15
N ASN A 51 9.02 7.25 -7.63
CA ASN A 51 10.11 6.35 -7.94
C ASN A 51 9.94 5.00 -7.23
N VAL A 52 10.06 3.92 -7.97
CA VAL A 52 10.29 2.57 -7.45
C VAL A 52 11.79 2.37 -7.27
N ARG A 53 12.23 1.87 -6.13
CA ARG A 53 13.65 1.77 -5.76
C ARG A 53 14.04 0.34 -5.39
N MET A 54 15.29 0.01 -5.63
CA MET A 54 15.85 -1.30 -5.29
C MET A 54 15.93 -1.55 -3.76
N SER A 55 15.99 -0.49 -2.95
CA SER A 55 16.07 -0.58 -1.48
C SER A 55 15.28 0.54 -0.82
N PRO A 56 14.81 0.37 0.45
CA PRO A 56 13.97 1.34 1.16
C PRO A 56 14.77 2.56 1.65
N ARG A 57 15.31 3.33 0.71
CA ARG A 57 16.06 4.59 0.99
C ARG A 57 16.07 5.52 -0.21
N GLY A 58 16.04 6.83 0.04
CA GLY A 58 15.97 7.87 -0.98
C GLY A 58 17.12 7.91 -1.99
N GLY A 59 18.31 7.44 -1.61
CA GLY A 59 19.50 7.38 -2.49
C GLY A 59 19.69 6.05 -3.20
N SER A 60 18.75 5.09 -3.07
CA SER A 60 18.83 3.82 -3.77
C SER A 60 18.55 3.98 -5.26
N GLU A 61 19.06 3.04 -6.06
CA GLU A 61 18.81 2.94 -7.49
C GLU A 61 17.30 2.95 -7.78
N ILE A 62 16.92 3.64 -8.85
CA ILE A 62 15.54 3.70 -9.33
C ILE A 62 15.36 2.59 -10.36
N THR A 63 14.42 1.68 -10.09
CA THR A 63 14.13 0.50 -10.92
C THR A 63 12.83 0.67 -11.73
N GLY A 64 12.07 1.73 -11.47
CA GLY A 64 10.82 2.02 -12.17
C GLY A 64 10.13 3.27 -11.67
N TYR A 65 8.98 3.54 -12.25
CA TYR A 65 8.17 4.71 -11.98
C TYR A 65 6.69 4.31 -11.88
N LEU A 66 5.97 4.97 -10.96
CA LEU A 66 4.53 4.87 -10.79
C LEU A 66 3.91 6.25 -10.88
N PHE A 67 2.63 6.29 -11.26
CA PHE A 67 1.87 7.53 -11.41
C PHE A 67 0.72 7.58 -10.42
N CYS A 68 0.18 8.77 -10.19
CA CYS A 68 -1.00 8.95 -9.34
C CYS A 68 -2.16 8.07 -9.85
N GLY A 69 -2.79 7.33 -8.96
CA GLY A 69 -3.87 6.39 -9.27
C GLY A 69 -3.42 4.96 -9.55
N ASP A 70 -2.10 4.71 -9.74
CA ASP A 70 -1.63 3.33 -9.93
C ASP A 70 -1.92 2.48 -8.70
N GLU A 71 -2.54 1.32 -8.92
CA GLU A 71 -2.76 0.29 -7.90
C GLU A 71 -1.49 -0.54 -7.71
N VAL A 72 -1.14 -0.82 -6.47
CA VAL A 72 0.03 -1.63 -6.11
C VAL A 72 -0.31 -2.64 -5.01
N THR A 73 0.31 -3.81 -5.07
CA THR A 73 0.24 -4.81 -4.01
C THR A 73 1.46 -4.66 -3.09
N VAL A 74 1.20 -4.37 -1.83
CA VAL A 74 2.22 -4.28 -0.77
C VAL A 74 2.32 -5.62 -0.07
N ASP A 75 3.53 -6.16 0.08
CA ASP A 75 3.82 -7.42 0.76
C ASP A 75 4.79 -7.27 1.94
N ASP A 76 5.46 -6.13 2.10
CA ASP A 76 6.35 -5.87 3.23
C ASP A 76 6.47 -4.37 3.56
N TYR A 77 6.94 -4.08 4.78
CA TYR A 77 7.23 -2.74 5.28
C TYR A 77 8.68 -2.63 5.72
N SER A 78 9.32 -1.49 5.47
CA SER A 78 10.61 -1.19 6.08
C SER A 78 10.48 -1.06 7.60
N LYS A 79 11.58 -1.31 8.33
CA LYS A 79 11.59 -1.28 9.81
C LYS A 79 11.12 0.05 10.41
N ASP A 80 11.32 1.15 9.72
CA ASP A 80 10.90 2.49 10.14
C ASP A 80 9.48 2.86 9.66
N GLY A 81 8.84 1.96 8.88
CA GLY A 81 7.52 2.18 8.28
C GLY A 81 7.48 3.29 7.21
N ALA A 82 8.65 3.82 6.80
CA ALA A 82 8.69 4.91 5.81
C ALA A 82 8.58 4.43 4.37
N TRP A 83 8.80 3.13 4.12
CA TRP A 83 8.77 2.50 2.82
C TRP A 83 7.94 1.24 2.84
N VAL A 84 7.34 0.93 1.70
CA VAL A 84 6.63 -0.33 1.44
C VAL A 84 7.25 -1.04 0.26
N HIS A 85 7.36 -2.35 0.36
CA HIS A 85 7.72 -3.22 -0.75
C HIS A 85 6.48 -3.51 -1.57
N VAL A 86 6.60 -3.40 -2.87
CA VAL A 86 5.50 -3.59 -3.82
C VAL A 86 5.88 -4.60 -4.90
N THR A 87 4.92 -5.42 -5.30
CA THR A 87 5.10 -6.51 -6.26
C THR A 87 4.09 -6.41 -7.40
N GLY A 88 4.31 -7.22 -8.45
CA GLY A 88 3.43 -7.25 -9.62
C GLY A 88 3.54 -6.03 -10.52
N LEU A 89 4.63 -5.27 -10.43
CA LEU A 89 4.84 -4.05 -11.20
C LEU A 89 5.19 -4.34 -12.66
N PRO A 90 4.76 -3.48 -13.62
CA PRO A 90 5.14 -3.56 -15.02
C PRO A 90 6.57 -3.01 -15.26
N THR A 91 7.52 -3.38 -14.40
CA THR A 91 8.94 -2.99 -14.48
C THR A 91 9.81 -4.19 -14.76
N GLU A 92 11.08 -3.97 -15.13
CA GLU A 92 12.04 -5.05 -15.41
C GLU A 92 12.19 -6.04 -14.24
N TYR A 93 12.11 -5.54 -13.01
CA TYR A 93 12.26 -6.35 -11.80
C TYR A 93 10.93 -6.88 -11.26
N GLY A 94 9.79 -6.34 -11.70
CA GLY A 94 8.46 -6.72 -11.23
C GLY A 94 8.13 -6.33 -9.78
N GLU A 95 9.11 -5.77 -9.05
CA GLU A 95 9.01 -5.44 -7.63
C GLU A 95 9.92 -4.27 -7.23
N GLY A 96 9.75 -3.75 -6.03
CA GLY A 96 10.64 -2.72 -5.48
C GLY A 96 10.05 -1.96 -4.29
N TRP A 97 10.74 -0.93 -3.85
CA TRP A 97 10.38 -0.12 -2.69
C TRP A 97 9.87 1.26 -3.09
N ILE A 98 8.72 1.66 -2.54
CA ILE A 98 8.16 3.00 -2.70
C ILE A 98 7.96 3.68 -1.34
N ALA A 99 7.98 5.01 -1.32
CA ALA A 99 7.79 5.74 -0.06
C ALA A 99 6.31 5.69 0.36
N TYR A 100 6.03 5.13 1.55
CA TYR A 100 4.70 4.90 2.10
C TYR A 100 3.79 6.14 2.11
N ARG A 101 4.35 7.30 2.44
CA ARG A 101 3.61 8.57 2.50
C ARG A 101 2.93 8.98 1.19
N TYR A 102 3.37 8.44 0.05
CA TYR A 102 2.78 8.69 -1.27
C TYR A 102 1.81 7.60 -1.70
N THR A 103 1.28 6.84 -0.76
CA THR A 103 0.25 5.84 -1.01
C THR A 103 -1.00 6.12 -0.20
N SER A 104 -2.16 5.69 -0.70
CA SER A 104 -3.44 5.67 -0.01
C SER A 104 -3.94 4.23 0.15
N ALA A 105 -4.69 3.96 1.22
CA ALA A 105 -5.47 2.73 1.36
C ALA A 105 -6.79 2.79 0.58
N GLU A 106 -7.23 3.97 0.23
CA GLU A 106 -8.46 4.19 -0.54
C GLU A 106 -8.13 4.50 -1.99
N GLU A 107 -9.01 4.07 -2.90
CA GLU A 107 -8.89 4.34 -4.33
C GLU A 107 -8.73 5.83 -4.62
N VAL A 108 -7.95 6.14 -5.64
CA VAL A 108 -7.67 7.50 -6.06
C VAL A 108 -8.55 7.90 -7.23
N GLU A 109 -9.38 8.91 -7.02
CA GLU A 109 -10.15 9.57 -8.08
C GLU A 109 -9.28 10.64 -8.74
N LEU A 110 -8.88 10.43 -9.98
CA LEU A 110 -8.19 11.44 -10.79
C LEU A 110 -9.20 12.43 -11.34
N LEU A 111 -8.90 13.75 -11.21
CA LEU A 111 -9.77 14.81 -11.68
C LEU A 111 -9.22 15.39 -12.99
N GLU A 112 -9.80 14.98 -14.12
CA GLU A 112 -9.26 15.24 -15.47
C GLU A 112 -9.05 16.72 -15.79
N GLU A 113 -9.94 17.61 -15.34
CA GLU A 113 -9.85 19.06 -15.64
C GLU A 113 -9.23 19.87 -14.49
N GLY A 114 -8.85 19.21 -13.39
CA GLY A 114 -8.23 19.84 -12.24
C GLY A 114 -9.08 21.01 -11.70
N PRO A 115 -10.27 20.76 -11.12
CA PRO A 115 -11.15 21.81 -10.65
C PRO A 115 -10.44 22.76 -9.69
N LEU A 116 -10.84 24.01 -9.72
CA LEU A 116 -10.35 25.02 -8.79
C LEU A 116 -11.11 24.93 -7.47
N ALA A 117 -10.38 25.06 -6.37
CA ALA A 117 -10.96 25.13 -5.04
C ALA A 117 -10.30 26.26 -4.23
N VAL A 118 -11.08 26.91 -3.38
CA VAL A 118 -10.62 27.92 -2.44
C VAL A 118 -10.34 27.29 -1.09
N VAL A 119 -9.25 27.66 -0.46
CA VAL A 119 -8.95 27.27 0.92
C VAL A 119 -9.85 28.02 1.89
N GLU A 120 -10.73 27.29 2.58
CA GLU A 120 -11.62 27.79 3.62
C GLU A 120 -11.19 27.26 4.99
N ALA A 121 -10.57 28.12 5.78
CA ALA A 121 -10.12 27.77 7.13
C ALA A 121 -9.95 29.02 8.01
N ASN A 122 -9.98 28.86 9.32
CA ASN A 122 -9.72 29.94 10.27
C ASN A 122 -8.23 30.28 10.47
N GLY A 123 -7.35 29.77 9.59
CA GLY A 123 -5.91 29.99 9.66
C GLY A 123 -5.19 29.26 8.54
N ARG A 124 -3.85 29.31 8.56
CA ARG A 124 -3.05 28.63 7.54
C ARG A 124 -3.20 27.12 7.62
N VAL A 125 -3.36 26.48 6.48
CA VAL A 125 -3.48 25.03 6.32
C VAL A 125 -2.16 24.45 5.83
N ALA A 126 -1.78 23.27 6.33
CA ALA A 126 -0.58 22.56 5.91
C ALA A 126 -0.83 21.82 4.59
N VAL A 127 0.03 22.03 3.61
CA VAL A 127 0.20 21.13 2.46
C VAL A 127 1.34 20.17 2.80
N ARG A 128 1.13 18.88 2.61
CA ARG A 128 2.03 17.80 3.04
C ARG A 128 2.60 17.05 1.84
N ALA A 129 3.74 16.40 2.06
CA ALA A 129 4.31 15.47 1.09
C ALA A 129 3.52 14.14 1.11
N GLY A 130 2.38 14.09 0.42
CA GLY A 130 1.46 12.94 0.44
C GLY A 130 0.62 12.85 1.71
N ILE A 131 -0.14 11.77 1.86
CA ILE A 131 -1.00 11.47 3.01
C ILE A 131 -0.10 11.28 4.24
N ALA A 132 -0.41 11.94 5.36
CA ALA A 132 0.37 11.86 6.60
C ALA A 132 1.88 12.19 6.48
N GLY A 133 2.32 12.72 5.36
CA GLY A 133 3.70 13.15 5.15
C GLY A 133 4.07 14.42 5.91
N GLU A 134 5.35 14.78 5.87
CA GLU A 134 5.83 16.04 6.44
C GLU A 134 5.20 17.24 5.74
N ARG A 135 5.02 18.34 6.49
CA ARG A 135 4.54 19.59 5.91
C ARG A 135 5.56 20.17 4.93
N VAL A 136 5.16 20.33 3.69
CA VAL A 136 5.97 20.96 2.63
C VAL A 136 5.85 22.46 2.68
N ARG A 137 4.61 22.98 2.83
CA ARG A 137 4.33 24.42 2.89
C ARG A 137 3.05 24.73 3.66
N TRP A 138 2.88 25.99 4.01
CA TRP A 138 1.62 26.55 4.47
C TRP A 138 0.88 27.21 3.31
N THR A 139 -0.45 27.11 3.31
CA THR A 139 -1.34 27.90 2.45
C THR A 139 -2.31 28.70 3.31
N SER A 140 -2.71 29.88 2.83
CA SER A 140 -3.59 30.79 3.55
C SER A 140 -5.04 30.62 3.13
N PRO A 141 -6.01 30.95 4.00
CA PRO A 141 -7.40 31.08 3.59
C PRO A 141 -7.55 32.02 2.38
N GLY A 142 -8.49 31.71 1.50
CA GLY A 142 -8.72 32.44 0.24
C GLY A 142 -7.76 32.09 -0.90
N THR A 143 -6.74 31.24 -0.66
CA THR A 143 -5.88 30.78 -1.75
C THR A 143 -6.66 29.84 -2.67
N VAL A 144 -6.61 30.11 -3.98
CA VAL A 144 -7.18 29.23 -5.01
C VAL A 144 -6.14 28.18 -5.39
N LEU A 145 -6.54 26.93 -5.40
CA LEU A 145 -5.71 25.77 -5.72
C LEU A 145 -6.38 24.93 -6.80
N THR A 146 -5.56 24.29 -7.65
CA THR A 146 -6.02 23.23 -8.56
C THR A 146 -5.97 21.91 -7.81
N VAL A 147 -7.08 21.17 -7.78
CA VAL A 147 -7.19 19.84 -7.21
C VAL A 147 -6.95 18.83 -8.33
N LEU A 148 -5.98 17.94 -8.15
CA LEU A 148 -5.53 16.98 -9.17
C LEU A 148 -6.18 15.60 -8.99
N ALA A 149 -6.41 15.22 -7.73
CA ALA A 149 -7.00 13.94 -7.38
C ALA A 149 -7.58 13.98 -5.96
N ARG A 150 -8.41 12.99 -5.64
CA ARG A 150 -8.96 12.75 -4.30
C ARG A 150 -8.70 11.30 -3.87
N SER A 151 -8.58 11.10 -2.55
CA SER A 151 -8.57 9.78 -1.96
C SER A 151 -8.99 9.87 -0.50
N GLY A 152 -10.13 9.29 -0.15
CA GLY A 152 -10.76 9.45 1.15
C GLY A 152 -10.94 10.91 1.54
N GLU A 153 -10.40 11.31 2.68
CA GLU A 153 -10.47 12.69 3.18
C GLU A 153 -9.37 13.63 2.62
N TRP A 154 -8.60 13.17 1.65
CA TRP A 154 -7.45 13.91 1.12
C TRP A 154 -7.66 14.38 -0.32
N ALA A 155 -7.27 15.62 -0.55
CA ALA A 155 -7.14 16.20 -1.88
C ALA A 155 -5.67 16.36 -2.24
N LEU A 156 -5.31 15.92 -3.44
CA LEU A 156 -4.01 16.17 -4.04
C LEU A 156 -4.06 17.51 -4.76
N VAL A 157 -3.19 18.42 -4.37
CA VAL A 157 -3.00 19.72 -5.01
C VAL A 157 -1.57 19.82 -5.53
N ARG A 158 -1.28 20.80 -6.38
CA ARG A 158 0.09 21.00 -6.84
C ARG A 158 1.07 21.15 -5.68
N GLY A 159 2.08 20.26 -5.67
CA GLY A 159 3.15 20.22 -4.70
C GLY A 159 2.79 19.55 -3.37
N GLY A 160 1.71 18.75 -3.31
CA GLY A 160 1.42 17.92 -2.14
C GLY A 160 -0.07 17.68 -1.90
N ALA A 161 -0.38 17.13 -0.72
CA ALA A 161 -1.72 16.78 -0.30
C ALA A 161 -2.20 17.62 0.88
N MET A 162 -3.51 17.81 1.00
CA MET A 162 -4.17 18.43 2.12
C MET A 162 -5.52 17.79 2.38
N MET A 163 -6.09 18.01 3.56
CA MET A 163 -7.44 17.52 3.84
C MET A 163 -8.46 18.26 2.99
N GLU A 164 -9.35 17.51 2.36
CA GLU A 164 -10.39 18.06 1.48
C GLU A 164 -11.37 18.97 2.23
N SER A 165 -11.60 18.71 3.51
CA SER A 165 -12.47 19.54 4.37
C SER A 165 -12.06 21.02 4.47
N TYR A 166 -10.86 21.37 4.00
CA TYR A 166 -10.43 22.77 3.90
C TYR A 166 -10.65 23.39 2.52
N LEU A 167 -11.31 22.71 1.60
CA LEU A 167 -11.51 23.14 0.22
C LEU A 167 -12.98 23.38 -0.07
N SER A 168 -13.27 24.51 -0.69
CA SER A 168 -14.57 24.82 -1.30
C SER A 168 -14.38 24.92 -2.81
N TYR A 169 -15.05 24.03 -3.55
CA TYR A 169 -14.91 23.97 -5.00
C TYR A 169 -15.64 25.13 -5.67
N LEU A 170 -14.97 25.75 -6.64
CA LEU A 170 -15.58 26.77 -7.46
C LEU A 170 -16.43 26.10 -8.54
N GLU A 171 -17.70 26.50 -8.66
CA GLU A 171 -18.56 26.02 -9.73
C GLU A 171 -18.01 26.48 -11.10
N GLU A 172 -18.03 25.58 -12.08
CA GLU A 172 -17.74 25.94 -13.46
C GLU A 172 -18.75 27.00 -13.93
N GLY A 173 -18.26 28.19 -14.18
CA GLY A 173 -19.09 29.33 -14.65
C GLY A 173 -19.12 30.55 -13.74
N SER A 174 -18.58 30.51 -12.53
CA SER A 174 -18.37 31.70 -11.72
C SER A 174 -17.13 32.50 -12.18
N HIS A 175 -17.10 32.90 -13.45
CA HIS A 175 -16.22 33.99 -13.84
C HIS A 175 -16.65 35.22 -13.05
N ALA A 176 -15.84 35.63 -12.09
CA ALA A 176 -16.01 36.88 -11.41
C ALA A 176 -16.14 37.99 -12.46
N GLU A 177 -17.34 38.53 -12.61
CA GLU A 177 -17.49 39.82 -13.21
C GLU A 177 -16.73 40.80 -12.33
N ALA A 178 -15.60 41.28 -12.84
CA ALA A 178 -14.83 42.35 -12.24
C ALA A 178 -15.33 43.71 -12.75
#